data_a438004463b9cb5f6ce558cd89ee2e18
#
_entry.id   a438004463b9cb5f6ce558cd89ee2e18
#
_cell.length_a   1.000
_cell.length_b   1.000
_cell.length_c   1.000
_cell.angle_alpha   90.00
_cell.angle_beta   90.00
_cell.angle_gamma   90.00
#
_symmetry.space_group_name_H-M   'P 1'
#
loop_
_entity.id
_entity.type
_entity.pdbx_description
1 polymer ?
#
loop_
_entity_poly.entity_id
_entity_poly.type
_entity_poly.pdbx_seq_one_letter_code
_entity_poly.pdbx_strand_id
1 'polypeptide(L)'
;VYPYMVSAFAKAYAGDVTYINRQDDAGSRGLRTSKMQYHPEKIMEQFEVNIHTELGGLERIPSIATPRLVIDEMTERDIDAYNRLCLDDDHNRYWGYDYRSDLDGEITRDYFFNAVLSDYKNQVGLSLAIRHEGEFIGEAVINEFDYRGSANVGLRILPEYTKKGFGKEAFRALCDLALY
;
A
#
# COMPACT_ATOMS: atom_id res chain seq x y z
N VAL A 1 -25.84 -12.64 -24.49
CA VAL A 1 -25.94 -13.45 -23.25
C VAL A 1 -25.96 -12.54 -22.00
N TYR A 2 -25.05 -11.61 -21.86
CA TYR A 2 -24.93 -10.76 -20.66
C TYR A 2 -26.18 -9.90 -20.34
N PRO A 3 -26.80 -9.17 -21.31
CA PRO A 3 -28.02 -8.41 -21.03
C PRO A 3 -29.21 -9.28 -20.58
N TYR A 4 -29.34 -10.49 -21.12
CA TYR A 4 -30.39 -11.42 -20.71
C TYR A 4 -30.21 -11.86 -19.25
N MET A 5 -28.97 -12.18 -18.83
CA MET A 5 -28.68 -12.59 -17.45
C MET A 5 -28.98 -11.46 -16.45
N VAL A 6 -28.62 -10.23 -16.78
CA VAL A 6 -28.92 -9.06 -15.91
C VAL A 6 -30.43 -8.86 -15.78
N SER A 7 -31.17 -8.96 -16.88
CA SER A 7 -32.64 -8.85 -16.86
C SER A 7 -33.31 -9.99 -16.08
N ALA A 8 -32.82 -11.22 -16.23
CA ALA A 8 -33.33 -12.37 -15.50
C ALA A 8 -33.05 -12.24 -13.99
N PHE A 9 -31.86 -11.82 -13.64
CA PHE A 9 -31.47 -11.57 -12.24
C PHE A 9 -32.35 -10.46 -11.62
N ALA A 10 -32.51 -9.34 -12.32
CA ALA A 10 -33.34 -8.24 -11.84
C ALA A 10 -34.79 -8.68 -11.61
N LYS A 11 -35.38 -9.47 -12.52
CA LYS A 11 -36.73 -10.03 -12.36
C LYS A 11 -36.85 -10.98 -11.18
N ALA A 12 -35.81 -11.75 -10.90
CA ALA A 12 -35.83 -12.75 -9.84
C ALA A 12 -35.63 -12.14 -8.44
N TYR A 13 -34.80 -11.09 -8.33
CA TYR A 13 -34.31 -10.62 -7.02
C TYR A 13 -34.52 -9.14 -6.75
N ALA A 14 -35.06 -8.36 -7.67
CA ALA A 14 -35.26 -6.93 -7.53
C ALA A 14 -36.70 -6.48 -7.78
N GLY A 15 -37.69 -7.36 -7.53
CA GLY A 15 -39.10 -7.07 -7.77
C GLY A 15 -39.71 -6.01 -6.84
N ASP A 16 -39.07 -5.74 -5.71
CA ASP A 16 -39.49 -4.83 -4.68
C ASP A 16 -38.68 -3.51 -4.65
N VAL A 17 -37.73 -3.32 -5.57
CA VAL A 17 -36.91 -2.11 -5.65
C VAL A 17 -37.30 -1.24 -6.84
N THR A 18 -37.23 0.07 -6.67
CA THR A 18 -37.56 1.04 -7.71
C THR A 18 -36.41 1.22 -8.71
N TYR A 19 -35.18 1.15 -8.24
CA TYR A 19 -33.99 1.36 -9.06
C TYR A 19 -32.94 0.30 -8.79
N ILE A 20 -32.18 -0.05 -9.81
CA ILE A 20 -30.99 -0.90 -9.72
C ILE A 20 -29.78 -0.06 -10.07
N ASN A 21 -28.86 0.11 -9.11
CA ASN A 21 -27.59 0.75 -9.34
C ASN A 21 -26.62 -0.23 -10.05
N ARG A 22 -26.12 0.16 -11.19
CA ARG A 22 -25.19 -0.63 -12.00
C ARG A 22 -23.73 -0.19 -11.86
N GLN A 23 -23.44 0.57 -10.80
CA GLN A 23 -22.11 1.07 -10.46
C GLN A 23 -21.48 1.93 -11.58
N ASP A 24 -20.21 2.28 -11.44
CA ASP A 24 -19.47 3.07 -12.41
C ASP A 24 -19.01 2.24 -13.63
N ASP A 25 -18.47 2.92 -14.63
CA ASP A 25 -17.90 2.30 -15.83
C ASP A 25 -16.36 2.18 -15.75
N ALA A 26 -15.78 2.47 -14.60
CA ALA A 26 -14.34 2.45 -14.34
C ALA A 26 -13.51 3.16 -15.42
N GLY A 27 -14.07 4.23 -16.04
CA GLY A 27 -13.44 4.95 -17.15
C GLY A 27 -13.38 4.17 -18.47
N SER A 28 -13.89 2.94 -18.52
CA SER A 28 -13.84 2.09 -19.70
C SER A 28 -14.94 2.45 -20.72
N ARG A 29 -14.54 2.89 -21.91
CA ARG A 29 -15.47 3.22 -22.99
C ARG A 29 -16.37 2.04 -23.36
N GLY A 30 -15.84 0.83 -23.40
CA GLY A 30 -16.61 -0.38 -23.72
C GLY A 30 -17.67 -0.68 -22.67
N LEU A 31 -17.31 -0.57 -21.39
CA LEU A 31 -18.22 -0.79 -20.27
C LEU A 31 -19.30 0.30 -20.22
N ARG A 32 -18.95 1.57 -20.45
CA ARG A 32 -19.90 2.68 -20.57
C ARG A 32 -20.90 2.43 -21.68
N THR A 33 -20.44 2.08 -22.89
CA THR A 33 -21.31 1.76 -24.03
C THR A 33 -22.27 0.62 -23.67
N SER A 34 -21.79 -0.45 -23.07
CA SER A 34 -22.62 -1.58 -22.64
C SER A 34 -23.68 -1.17 -21.61
N LYS A 35 -23.35 -0.31 -20.65
CA LYS A 35 -24.29 0.18 -19.62
C LYS A 35 -25.33 1.12 -20.21
N MET A 36 -24.94 1.98 -21.15
CA MET A 36 -25.88 2.90 -21.84
C MET A 36 -26.93 2.18 -22.67
N GLN A 37 -26.67 0.95 -23.14
CA GLN A 37 -27.67 0.13 -23.87
C GLN A 37 -28.90 -0.23 -23.03
N TYR A 38 -28.83 -0.10 -21.70
CA TYR A 38 -29.97 -0.32 -20.80
C TYR A 38 -30.84 0.92 -20.61
N HIS A 39 -30.56 2.01 -21.34
CA HIS A 39 -31.31 3.27 -21.24
C HIS A 39 -31.48 3.71 -19.79
N PRO A 40 -30.40 4.01 -19.06
CA PRO A 40 -30.47 4.35 -17.65
C PRO A 40 -31.37 5.57 -17.46
N GLU A 41 -32.26 5.50 -16.48
CA GLU A 41 -33.16 6.60 -16.14
C GLU A 41 -32.39 7.79 -15.56
N LYS A 42 -31.31 7.52 -14.85
CA LYS A 42 -30.45 8.52 -14.25
C LYS A 42 -28.99 8.13 -14.36
N ILE A 43 -28.17 9.05 -14.79
CA ILE A 43 -26.70 8.96 -14.70
C ILE A 43 -26.27 9.87 -13.55
N MET A 44 -25.57 9.29 -12.57
CA MET A 44 -25.04 10.04 -11.44
C MET A 44 -23.55 10.28 -11.68
N GLU A 45 -23.10 11.48 -11.38
CA GLU A 45 -21.68 11.76 -11.33
C GLU A 45 -21.09 11.07 -10.09
N GLN A 46 -19.96 10.42 -10.28
CA GLN A 46 -19.17 9.86 -9.19
C GLN A 46 -17.97 10.76 -8.97
N PHE A 47 -17.76 11.15 -7.75
CA PHE A 47 -16.59 11.94 -7.34
C PHE A 47 -15.66 11.00 -6.58
N GLU A 48 -14.40 11.02 -6.95
CA GLU A 48 -13.33 10.45 -6.14
C GLU A 48 -12.88 11.53 -5.15
N VAL A 49 -13.03 11.24 -3.88
CA VAL A 49 -12.53 12.11 -2.81
C VAL A 49 -11.23 11.51 -2.33
N ASN A 50 -10.13 12.15 -2.67
CA ASN A 50 -8.84 11.84 -2.07
C ASN A 50 -8.81 12.43 -0.66
N ILE A 51 -8.92 11.57 0.33
CA ILE A 51 -8.74 11.95 1.73
C ILE A 51 -7.24 11.99 1.95
N HIS A 52 -6.71 13.14 2.36
CA HIS A 52 -5.33 13.22 2.79
C HIS A 52 -5.14 12.27 3.98
N THR A 53 -4.15 11.39 3.86
CA THR A 53 -3.76 10.49 4.94
C THR A 53 -3.12 11.28 6.08
N GLU A 54 -3.01 10.69 7.26
CA GLU A 54 -2.25 11.25 8.38
C GLU A 54 -0.80 11.60 7.98
N LEU A 55 -0.23 10.93 6.96
CA LEU A 55 1.07 11.29 6.37
C LEU A 55 1.10 12.70 5.79
N GLY A 56 -0.02 13.26 5.36
CA GLY A 56 -0.09 14.64 4.85
C GLY A 56 0.23 15.70 5.90
N GLY A 57 0.20 15.37 7.19
CA GLY A 57 0.61 16.23 8.30
C GLY A 57 2.10 16.14 8.64
N LEU A 58 2.85 15.20 8.06
CA LEU A 58 4.28 15.05 8.33
C LEU A 58 5.11 16.02 7.47
N GLU A 59 5.62 17.07 8.09
CA GLU A 59 6.55 18.01 7.42
C GLU A 59 7.89 17.35 7.07
N ARG A 60 8.25 16.29 7.76
CA ARG A 60 9.48 15.50 7.56
C ARG A 60 9.30 14.07 8.04
N ILE A 61 10.09 13.18 7.46
CA ILE A 61 10.14 11.78 7.90
C ILE A 61 10.60 11.72 9.37
N PRO A 62 9.86 11.01 10.26
CA PRO A 62 10.17 10.93 11.67
C PRO A 62 11.44 10.11 11.94
N SER A 63 12.08 10.38 13.06
CA SER A 63 13.17 9.55 13.59
C SER A 63 12.82 9.11 15.01
N ILE A 64 12.86 7.80 15.24
CA ILE A 64 12.50 7.16 16.50
C ILE A 64 13.74 6.48 17.08
N ALA A 65 14.09 6.81 18.31
CA ALA A 65 15.14 6.12 19.05
C ALA A 65 14.54 5.12 20.05
N THR A 66 15.07 3.92 20.08
CA THR A 66 14.77 2.88 21.06
C THR A 66 16.06 2.53 21.84
N PRO A 67 16.03 1.65 22.84
CA PRO A 67 17.25 1.29 23.56
C PRO A 67 18.40 0.76 22.69
N ARG A 68 18.08 0.10 21.56
CA ARG A 68 19.11 -0.52 20.69
C ARG A 68 19.02 -0.09 19.23
N LEU A 69 17.92 0.59 18.83
CA LEU A 69 17.66 0.90 17.44
C LEU A 69 17.43 2.38 17.23
N VAL A 70 17.74 2.82 16.02
CA VAL A 70 17.24 4.07 15.44
C VAL A 70 16.39 3.69 14.21
N ILE A 71 15.17 4.20 14.15
CA ILE A 71 14.27 4.00 13.01
C ILE A 71 14.08 5.38 12.39
N ASP A 72 14.62 5.57 11.20
CA ASP A 72 14.70 6.88 10.57
C ASP A 72 14.55 6.81 9.04
N GLU A 73 14.74 7.94 8.39
CA GLU A 73 14.67 8.06 6.94
C GLU A 73 15.65 7.12 6.25
N MET A 74 15.15 6.40 5.23
CA MET A 74 15.97 5.62 4.31
C MET A 74 16.75 6.57 3.40
N THR A 75 18.03 6.29 3.20
CA THR A 75 18.96 7.15 2.44
C THR A 75 19.67 6.35 1.35
N GLU A 76 20.31 7.04 0.41
CA GLU A 76 21.07 6.39 -0.70
C GLU A 76 22.15 5.41 -0.21
N ARG A 77 22.70 5.61 1.00
CA ARG A 77 23.69 4.69 1.59
C ARG A 77 23.09 3.32 1.92
N ASP A 78 21.79 3.23 2.03
CA ASP A 78 21.08 2.00 2.42
C ASP A 78 20.71 1.13 1.21
N ILE A 79 20.82 1.66 -0.01
CA ILE A 79 20.34 1.04 -1.24
C ILE A 79 20.82 -0.41 -1.38
N ASP A 80 22.10 -0.68 -1.19
CA ASP A 80 22.64 -2.03 -1.42
C ASP A 80 22.14 -3.01 -0.35
N ALA A 81 22.03 -2.59 0.91
CA ALA A 81 21.49 -3.41 1.98
C ALA A 81 19.96 -3.60 1.83
N TYR A 82 19.25 -2.56 1.40
CA TYR A 82 17.82 -2.61 1.12
C TYR A 82 17.51 -3.52 -0.08
N ASN A 83 18.27 -3.43 -1.17
CA ASN A 83 18.14 -4.35 -2.31
C ASN A 83 18.32 -5.79 -1.89
N ARG A 84 19.32 -6.08 -1.04
CA ARG A 84 19.54 -7.43 -0.51
C ARG A 84 18.33 -7.93 0.28
N LEU A 85 17.70 -7.06 1.06
CA LEU A 85 16.47 -7.39 1.79
C LEU A 85 15.29 -7.65 0.85
N CYS A 86 15.10 -6.79 -0.16
CA CYS A 86 13.98 -6.88 -1.10
C CYS A 86 14.10 -8.09 -2.06
N LEU A 87 15.30 -8.49 -2.41
CA LEU A 87 15.56 -9.59 -3.36
C LEU A 87 15.65 -10.97 -2.70
N ASP A 88 15.60 -11.07 -1.39
CA ASP A 88 15.61 -12.35 -0.66
C ASP A 88 14.23 -13.00 -0.69
N ASP A 89 14.00 -13.87 -1.67
CA ASP A 89 12.71 -14.55 -1.88
C ASP A 89 12.28 -15.42 -0.70
N ASP A 90 13.22 -16.10 -0.04
CA ASP A 90 12.91 -16.95 1.10
C ASP A 90 12.46 -16.11 2.30
N HIS A 91 13.14 -15.00 2.53
CA HIS A 91 12.82 -14.08 3.62
C HIS A 91 11.52 -13.31 3.37
N ASN A 92 11.24 -12.96 2.12
CA ASN A 92 10.04 -12.23 1.73
C ASN A 92 8.81 -13.12 1.45
N ARG A 93 8.91 -14.42 1.66
CA ARG A 93 7.84 -15.39 1.38
C ARG A 93 6.47 -14.99 1.91
N TYR A 94 6.41 -14.28 3.03
CA TYR A 94 5.18 -13.85 3.68
C TYR A 94 5.02 -12.33 3.71
N TRP A 95 5.81 -11.60 2.93
CA TRP A 95 5.73 -10.14 2.89
C TRP A 95 4.44 -9.61 2.27
N GLY A 96 3.79 -10.41 1.42
CA GLY A 96 2.50 -10.07 0.81
C GLY A 96 2.59 -9.23 -0.47
N TYR A 97 3.77 -8.77 -0.84
CA TYR A 97 4.01 -8.01 -2.07
C TYR A 97 5.10 -8.66 -2.91
N ASP A 98 4.82 -8.90 -4.18
CA ASP A 98 5.78 -9.36 -5.18
C ASP A 98 6.07 -8.23 -6.17
N TYR A 99 7.23 -7.60 -6.04
CA TYR A 99 7.66 -6.49 -6.91
C TYR A 99 7.70 -6.87 -8.40
N ARG A 100 7.76 -8.15 -8.73
CA ARG A 100 7.79 -8.63 -10.11
C ARG A 100 6.48 -8.37 -10.84
N SER A 101 5.38 -8.20 -10.11
CA SER A 101 4.07 -7.88 -10.69
C SER A 101 4.03 -6.47 -11.29
N ASP A 102 4.85 -5.56 -10.75
CA ASP A 102 4.88 -4.14 -11.13
C ASP A 102 6.15 -3.77 -11.91
N LEU A 103 7.03 -4.76 -12.13
CA LEU A 103 8.30 -4.54 -12.81
C LEU A 103 8.11 -4.42 -14.32
N ASP A 104 8.44 -3.26 -14.86
CA ASP A 104 8.51 -2.99 -16.30
C ASP A 104 9.99 -2.86 -16.73
N GLY A 105 10.60 -3.98 -17.08
CA GLY A 105 11.99 -4.04 -17.48
C GLY A 105 12.95 -4.63 -16.45
N GLU A 106 14.21 -4.20 -16.47
CA GLU A 106 15.25 -4.67 -15.56
C GLU A 106 15.27 -3.85 -14.26
N ILE A 107 15.59 -4.52 -13.14
CA ILE A 107 15.76 -3.85 -11.85
C ILE A 107 17.04 -3.01 -11.89
N THR A 108 16.89 -1.70 -11.78
CA THR A 108 18.02 -0.80 -11.57
C THR A 108 18.47 -0.84 -10.11
N ARG A 109 19.69 -0.36 -9.84
CA ARG A 109 20.21 -0.31 -8.46
C ARG A 109 19.28 0.45 -7.52
N ASP A 110 18.63 1.49 -7.98
CA ASP A 110 17.82 2.41 -7.16
C ASP A 110 16.31 2.09 -7.22
N TYR A 111 15.93 0.98 -7.86
CA TYR A 111 14.51 0.65 -8.10
C TYR A 111 13.67 0.67 -6.82
N PHE A 112 14.07 -0.09 -5.80
CA PHE A 112 13.33 -0.16 -4.55
C PHE A 112 13.39 1.14 -3.74
N PHE A 113 14.54 1.81 -3.76
CA PHE A 113 14.69 3.10 -3.09
C PHE A 113 13.79 4.18 -3.71
N ASN A 114 13.71 4.23 -5.04
CA ASN A 114 12.81 5.15 -5.73
C ASN A 114 11.34 4.84 -5.46
N ALA A 115 10.97 3.57 -5.28
CA ALA A 115 9.62 3.20 -4.86
C ALA A 115 9.29 3.78 -3.46
N VAL A 116 10.19 3.63 -2.49
CA VAL A 116 10.04 4.23 -1.15
C VAL A 116 9.84 5.75 -1.21
N LEU A 117 10.66 6.45 -2.01
CA LEU A 117 10.52 7.90 -2.17
C LEU A 117 9.20 8.29 -2.84
N SER A 118 8.78 7.50 -3.84
CA SER A 118 7.51 7.71 -4.53
C SER A 118 6.31 7.51 -3.60
N ASP A 119 6.32 6.45 -2.79
CA ASP A 119 5.26 6.14 -1.84
C ASP A 119 5.09 7.25 -0.80
N TYR A 120 6.19 7.75 -0.25
CA TYR A 120 6.14 8.88 0.67
C TYR A 120 5.65 10.16 0.01
N LYS A 121 6.16 10.49 -1.19
CA LYS A 121 5.74 11.67 -1.96
C LYS A 121 4.25 11.63 -2.31
N ASN A 122 3.73 10.46 -2.64
CA ASN A 122 2.33 10.26 -3.00
C ASN A 122 1.44 10.01 -1.77
N GLN A 123 2.02 10.01 -0.56
CA GLN A 123 1.32 9.79 0.71
C GLN A 123 0.57 8.45 0.79
N VAL A 124 1.09 7.42 0.13
CA VAL A 124 0.50 6.06 0.14
C VAL A 124 1.22 5.11 1.09
N GLY A 125 2.44 5.45 1.50
CA GLY A 125 3.23 4.67 2.43
C GLY A 125 4.41 5.44 3.01
N LEU A 126 4.87 4.99 4.17
CA LEU A 126 6.06 5.46 4.86
C LEU A 126 6.96 4.27 5.16
N SER A 127 8.09 4.18 4.46
CA SER A 127 9.12 3.16 4.73
C SER A 127 10.32 3.80 5.41
N LEU A 128 10.70 3.25 6.55
CA LEU A 128 11.79 3.72 7.41
C LEU A 128 12.91 2.67 7.48
N ALA A 129 14.14 3.12 7.54
CA ALA A 129 15.28 2.26 7.83
C ALA A 129 15.33 1.91 9.33
N ILE A 130 15.49 0.63 9.64
CA ILE A 130 15.81 0.17 11.00
C ILE A 130 17.33 0.05 11.10
N ARG A 131 17.93 0.76 12.08
CA ARG A 131 19.38 0.78 12.28
C ARG A 131 19.76 0.25 13.65
N HIS A 132 20.83 -0.52 13.67
CA HIS A 132 21.52 -0.95 14.89
C HIS A 132 22.99 -0.54 14.79
N GLU A 133 23.47 0.22 15.78
CA GLU A 133 24.85 0.76 15.77
C GLU A 133 25.20 1.55 14.49
N GLY A 134 24.19 2.21 13.91
CA GLY A 134 24.33 3.00 12.69
C GLY A 134 24.20 2.23 11.38
N GLU A 135 24.22 0.90 11.43
CA GLU A 135 24.08 0.03 10.26
C GLU A 135 22.61 -0.25 9.93
N PHE A 136 22.26 -0.29 8.65
CA PHE A 136 20.95 -0.72 8.17
C PHE A 136 20.76 -2.22 8.45
N ILE A 137 19.72 -2.56 9.22
CA ILE A 137 19.40 -3.95 9.56
C ILE A 137 18.02 -4.38 9.12
N GLY A 138 17.20 -3.47 8.57
CA GLY A 138 15.85 -3.80 8.15
C GLY A 138 15.02 -2.59 7.77
N GLU A 139 13.77 -2.85 7.45
CA GLU A 139 12.76 -1.88 7.07
C GLU A 139 11.57 -1.95 8.00
N ALA A 140 10.99 -0.80 8.32
CA ALA A 140 9.70 -0.66 8.98
C ALA A 140 8.76 0.14 8.07
N VAL A 141 7.53 -0.34 7.85
CA VAL A 141 6.59 0.27 6.91
C VAL A 141 5.22 0.50 7.55
N ILE A 142 4.61 1.64 7.20
CA ILE A 142 3.20 1.95 7.44
C ILE A 142 2.58 2.26 6.07
N ASN A 143 1.56 1.53 5.67
CA ASN A 143 0.90 1.71 4.38
C ASN A 143 -0.58 1.32 4.43
N GLU A 144 -1.24 1.31 3.27
CA GLU A 144 -2.66 0.92 3.14
C GLU A 144 -3.58 1.69 4.09
N PHE A 145 -3.42 3.01 4.13
CA PHE A 145 -4.28 3.88 4.91
C PHE A 145 -5.72 3.84 4.38
N ASP A 146 -6.69 3.67 5.28
CA ASP A 146 -8.09 3.71 4.93
C ASP A 146 -8.79 4.94 5.52
N TYR A 147 -10.01 5.20 5.02
CA TYR A 147 -10.85 6.32 5.47
C TYR A 147 -11.39 6.16 6.92
N ARG A 148 -11.09 5.05 7.58
CA ARG A 148 -11.50 4.77 8.97
C ARG A 148 -10.38 5.03 9.97
N GLY A 149 -9.23 5.50 9.48
CA GLY A 149 -8.06 5.72 10.31
C GLY A 149 -7.29 4.44 10.62
N SER A 150 -7.38 3.42 9.74
CA SER A 150 -6.58 2.21 9.85
C SER A 150 -5.41 2.28 8.87
N ALA A 151 -4.34 1.59 9.22
CA ALA A 151 -3.20 1.37 8.34
C ALA A 151 -2.59 -0.02 8.59
N ASN A 152 -1.90 -0.54 7.61
CA ASN A 152 -1.05 -1.71 7.78
C ASN A 152 0.31 -1.30 8.32
N VAL A 153 0.81 -2.10 9.26
CA VAL A 153 2.13 -1.94 9.87
C VAL A 153 2.94 -3.20 9.64
N GLY A 154 4.09 -3.09 9.03
CA GLY A 154 4.96 -4.21 8.73
C GLY A 154 6.43 -3.90 8.99
N LEU A 155 7.24 -4.95 9.11
CA LEU A 155 8.69 -4.82 9.14
C LEU A 155 9.40 -6.05 8.58
N ARG A 156 10.61 -5.85 8.11
CA ARG A 156 11.54 -6.89 7.70
C ARG A 156 12.89 -6.64 8.34
N ILE A 157 13.56 -7.70 8.79
CA ILE A 157 14.90 -7.62 9.38
C ILE A 157 15.83 -8.52 8.56
N LEU A 158 16.99 -8.05 8.19
CA LEU A 158 18.00 -8.86 7.49
C LEU A 158 18.28 -10.17 8.24
N PRO A 159 18.46 -11.31 7.54
CA PRO A 159 18.57 -12.64 8.14
C PRO A 159 19.58 -12.72 9.30
N GLU A 160 20.72 -12.08 9.16
CA GLU A 160 21.81 -12.08 10.15
C GLU A 160 21.46 -11.34 11.45
N TYR A 161 20.41 -10.50 11.43
CA TYR A 161 19.91 -9.76 12.60
C TYR A 161 18.61 -10.34 13.18
N THR A 162 18.09 -11.42 12.60
CA THR A 162 16.89 -12.08 13.14
C THR A 162 17.17 -12.79 14.46
N LYS A 163 16.09 -13.13 15.20
CA LYS A 163 16.14 -13.86 16.49
C LYS A 163 16.89 -13.16 17.62
N LYS A 164 17.28 -11.87 17.45
CA LYS A 164 17.94 -11.04 18.46
C LYS A 164 16.97 -10.08 19.16
N GLY A 165 15.67 -10.16 18.85
CA GLY A 165 14.62 -9.34 19.44
C GLY A 165 14.46 -7.96 18.77
N PHE A 166 15.26 -7.60 17.77
CA PHE A 166 15.19 -6.32 17.09
C PHE A 166 13.83 -6.09 16.42
N GLY A 167 13.27 -7.11 15.73
CA GLY A 167 11.96 -6.99 15.11
C GLY A 167 10.84 -6.67 16.12
N LYS A 168 10.85 -7.29 17.30
CA LYS A 168 9.86 -6.99 18.34
C LYS A 168 9.99 -5.55 18.87
N GLU A 169 11.23 -5.07 19.04
CA GLU A 169 11.53 -3.71 19.52
C GLU A 169 11.09 -2.68 18.46
N ALA A 170 11.48 -2.89 17.22
CA ALA A 170 11.09 -2.02 16.11
C ALA A 170 9.57 -1.99 15.88
N PHE A 171 8.90 -3.16 15.93
CA PHE A 171 7.46 -3.25 15.74
C PHE A 171 6.69 -2.44 16.79
N ARG A 172 7.10 -2.53 18.05
CA ARG A 172 6.47 -1.75 19.12
C ARG A 172 6.61 -0.25 18.88
N ALA A 173 7.83 0.21 18.57
CA ALA A 173 8.09 1.62 18.27
C ALA A 173 7.32 2.12 17.05
N LEU A 174 7.17 1.28 16.02
CA LEU A 174 6.40 1.60 14.83
C LEU A 174 4.89 1.70 15.12
N CYS A 175 4.35 0.81 15.96
CA CYS A 175 2.96 0.89 16.40
C CYS A 175 2.71 2.17 17.23
N ASP A 176 3.65 2.54 18.11
CA ASP A 176 3.53 3.76 18.89
C ASP A 176 3.53 4.99 17.95
N LEU A 177 4.37 5.01 16.91
CA LEU A 177 4.35 6.07 15.88
C LEU A 177 3.03 6.12 15.11
N ALA A 178 2.46 4.97 14.76
CA ALA A 178 1.23 4.91 13.96
C ALA A 178 -0.03 5.32 14.75
N LEU A 179 0.00 5.28 16.08
CA LEU A 179 -1.14 5.54 16.96
C LEU A 179 -1.13 6.95 17.58
N TYR A 180 -0.01 7.67 17.57
CA TYR A 180 0.19 8.99 18.19
C TYR A 180 0.89 9.98 17.26
#